data_466c77df75b778140485be120cf47140
#
_entry.id   466c77df75b778140485be120cf47140
#
_cell.length_a   1.000
_cell.length_b   1.000
_cell.length_c   1.000
_cell.angle_alpha   90.00
_cell.angle_beta   90.00
_cell.angle_gamma   90.00
#
_symmetry.space_group_name_H-M   'P 1'
#
loop_
_entity.id
_entity.type
_entity.pdbx_description
1 polymer ?
#
loop_
_entity_poly.entity_id
_entity_poly.type
_entity_poly.pdbx_seq_one_letter_code
_entity_poly.pdbx_strand_id
1 'polypeptide(L)'
;GTVLSGFRSIVDMGARPTSPLDVQIGPNRRFAIADAPLQRFKEIKDVLGGTVNDVVLTVVGGALHRLLRDRREATRGRTLRVMVPVSVQGGRDASLGNRVAPAFIDLPVGAMGPKRRLAVVREGTSYLKESMMAMSADAIIGLGAYAPGGLLAAAARLASRGPWFNLVVSN
;
A
#
# COMPACT_ATOMS: atom_id res chain seq x y z
N GLY A 1 -27.03 -1.94 4.06
CA GLY A 1 -26.04 -1.36 5.00
C GLY A 1 -24.58 -1.48 4.50
N THR A 2 -24.28 -2.50 3.72
CA THR A 2 -22.91 -2.92 3.35
C THR A 2 -22.28 -2.05 2.25
N VAL A 3 -23.06 -1.50 1.34
CA VAL A 3 -22.57 -0.64 0.24
C VAL A 3 -22.07 0.71 0.75
N LEU A 4 -22.75 1.27 1.77
CA LEU A 4 -22.36 2.53 2.42
C LEU A 4 -21.06 2.41 3.23
N SER A 5 -20.74 1.23 3.79
CA SER A 5 -19.51 1.02 4.54
C SER A 5 -18.27 0.94 3.62
N GLY A 6 -18.41 0.32 2.44
CA GLY A 6 -17.34 0.27 1.43
C GLY A 6 -17.02 1.65 0.85
N PHE A 7 -18.06 2.48 0.61
CA PHE A 7 -17.85 3.87 0.15
C PHE A 7 -17.20 4.74 1.23
N ARG A 8 -17.52 4.51 2.50
CA ARG A 8 -16.92 5.20 3.63
C ARG A 8 -15.43 4.89 3.77
N SER A 9 -15.00 3.64 3.55
CA SER A 9 -13.58 3.26 3.58
C SER A 9 -12.76 3.93 2.46
N ILE A 10 -13.34 4.20 1.28
CA ILE A 10 -12.69 4.92 0.20
C ILE A 10 -12.62 6.43 0.51
N VAL A 11 -13.65 6.97 1.15
CA VAL A 11 -13.73 8.39 1.55
C VAL A 11 -12.84 8.66 2.77
N ASP A 12 -12.75 7.71 3.72
CA ASP A 12 -11.89 7.80 4.92
C ASP A 12 -10.38 7.65 4.60
N MET A 13 -10.02 7.25 3.38
CA MET A 13 -8.61 7.21 2.96
C MET A 13 -7.94 8.59 2.94
N GLY A 14 -8.70 9.69 3.03
CA GLY A 14 -8.18 11.05 3.07
C GLY A 14 -7.25 11.39 1.90
N ALA A 15 -6.85 12.65 1.79
CA ALA A 15 -5.80 13.02 0.84
C ALA A 15 -4.48 12.35 1.22
N ARG A 16 -3.73 11.84 0.22
CA ARG A 16 -2.40 11.31 0.48
C ARG A 16 -1.50 12.37 1.14
N PRO A 17 -0.55 11.99 2.01
CA PRO A 17 0.43 12.92 2.52
C PRO A 17 1.24 13.55 1.38
N THR A 18 1.44 14.86 1.43
CA THR A 18 2.32 15.56 0.48
C THR A 18 3.76 15.08 0.65
N SER A 19 4.46 14.89 -0.46
CA SER A 19 5.81 14.36 -0.46
C SER A 19 6.74 15.19 -1.34
N PRO A 20 8.01 15.38 -0.94
CA PRO A 20 9.04 15.93 -1.82
C PRO A 20 9.31 15.07 -3.07
N LEU A 21 8.76 13.85 -3.10
CA LEU A 21 8.81 12.97 -4.27
C LEU A 21 7.70 13.29 -5.29
N ASP A 22 6.74 14.14 -4.94
CA ASP A 22 5.60 14.53 -5.76
C ASP A 22 6.01 15.63 -6.74
N VAL A 23 6.94 15.33 -7.62
CA VAL A 23 7.44 16.23 -8.63
C VAL A 23 6.98 15.80 -10.03
N GLN A 24 6.96 16.73 -10.97
CA GLN A 24 6.68 16.40 -12.36
C GLN A 24 7.73 15.41 -12.89
N ILE A 25 7.25 14.29 -13.44
CA ILE A 25 8.10 13.21 -13.94
C ILE A 25 8.63 13.59 -15.32
N GLY A 26 9.95 13.75 -15.45
CA GLY A 26 10.63 13.92 -16.74
C GLY A 26 10.77 12.61 -17.52
N PRO A 27 11.39 12.62 -18.71
CA PRO A 27 11.61 11.43 -19.54
C PRO A 27 12.68 10.48 -18.98
N ASN A 28 13.56 10.97 -18.13
CA ASN A 28 14.66 10.18 -17.58
C ASN A 28 14.20 9.19 -16.53
N ARG A 29 14.79 7.99 -16.55
CA ARG A 29 14.56 6.94 -15.54
C ARG A 29 15.91 6.52 -14.95
N ARG A 30 15.89 6.21 -13.67
CA ARG A 30 17.04 5.62 -12.95
C ARG A 30 16.57 4.37 -12.24
N PHE A 31 17.42 3.38 -12.19
CA PHE A 31 17.21 2.18 -11.40
C PHE A 31 18.47 1.87 -10.59
N ALA A 32 18.28 1.16 -9.49
CA ALA A 32 19.34 0.62 -8.68
C ALA A 32 18.95 -0.78 -8.21
N ILE A 33 19.91 -1.63 -7.98
CA ILE A 33 19.74 -2.99 -7.49
C ILE A 33 20.43 -3.08 -6.14
N ALA A 34 19.79 -3.74 -5.19
CA ALA A 34 20.36 -4.10 -3.91
C ALA A 34 19.91 -5.52 -3.55
N ASP A 35 20.84 -6.39 -3.22
CA ASP A 35 20.58 -7.78 -2.89
C ASP A 35 20.70 -8.01 -1.39
N ALA A 36 19.83 -8.88 -0.88
CA ALA A 36 19.93 -9.38 0.48
C ALA A 36 19.36 -10.81 0.56
N PRO A 37 19.98 -11.70 1.35
CA PRO A 37 19.48 -13.08 1.49
C PRO A 37 18.06 -13.11 2.07
N LEU A 38 17.14 -13.81 1.40
CA LEU A 38 15.76 -13.97 1.87
C LEU A 38 15.70 -14.57 3.29
N GLN A 39 16.68 -15.41 3.63
CA GLN A 39 16.77 -16.01 4.97
C GLN A 39 16.81 -14.96 6.07
N ARG A 40 17.53 -13.83 5.87
CA ARG A 40 17.58 -12.72 6.82
C ARG A 40 16.20 -12.11 7.10
N PHE A 41 15.37 -11.98 6.07
CA PHE A 41 13.99 -11.48 6.22
C PHE A 41 13.12 -12.47 7.01
N LYS A 42 13.31 -13.78 6.77
CA LYS A 42 12.63 -14.83 7.52
C LYS A 42 13.03 -14.82 9.00
N GLU A 43 14.30 -14.73 9.31
CA GLU A 43 14.81 -14.63 10.67
C GLU A 43 14.24 -13.41 11.41
N ILE A 44 14.20 -12.25 10.77
CA ILE A 44 13.61 -11.04 11.36
C ILE A 44 12.13 -11.25 11.68
N LYS A 45 11.34 -11.80 10.74
CA LYS A 45 9.92 -12.04 10.97
C LYS A 45 9.68 -13.11 12.06
N ASP A 46 10.54 -14.11 12.15
CA ASP A 46 10.41 -15.20 13.13
C ASP A 46 10.70 -14.69 14.55
N VAL A 47 11.67 -13.77 14.69
CA VAL A 47 12.03 -13.19 15.99
C VAL A 47 11.11 -12.03 16.40
N LEU A 48 10.76 -11.14 15.45
CA LEU A 48 10.01 -9.92 15.74
C LEU A 48 8.53 -10.01 15.36
N GLY A 49 8.13 -11.10 14.74
CA GLY A 49 6.78 -11.35 14.26
C GLY A 49 6.45 -10.60 12.95
N GLY A 50 5.28 -10.89 12.41
CA GLY A 50 4.81 -10.35 11.13
C GLY A 50 5.10 -11.26 9.96
N THR A 51 5.12 -10.69 8.76
CA THR A 51 5.36 -11.38 7.50
C THR A 51 6.65 -10.88 6.85
N VAL A 52 7.18 -11.62 5.88
CA VAL A 52 8.32 -11.16 5.05
C VAL A 52 7.99 -9.81 4.38
N ASN A 53 6.74 -9.63 3.93
CA ASN A 53 6.30 -8.37 3.33
C ASN A 53 6.38 -7.19 4.32
N ASP A 54 6.05 -7.40 5.60
CA ASP A 54 6.18 -6.36 6.63
C ASP A 54 7.63 -5.95 6.83
N VAL A 55 8.56 -6.92 6.76
CA VAL A 55 9.99 -6.65 6.85
C VAL A 55 10.47 -5.86 5.61
N VAL A 56 10.04 -6.25 4.40
CA VAL A 56 10.34 -5.52 3.16
C VAL A 56 9.85 -4.07 3.23
N LEU A 57 8.58 -3.87 3.60
CA LEU A 57 8.01 -2.52 3.77
C LEU A 57 8.76 -1.70 4.81
N THR A 58 9.22 -2.34 5.90
CA THR A 58 10.03 -1.70 6.94
C THR A 58 11.38 -1.23 6.39
N VAL A 59 12.04 -2.06 5.58
CA VAL A 59 13.31 -1.72 4.92
C VAL A 59 13.10 -0.56 3.95
N VAL A 60 12.05 -0.61 3.13
CA VAL A 60 11.70 0.49 2.20
C VAL A 60 11.44 1.78 2.96
N GLY A 61 10.65 1.76 4.05
CA GLY A 61 10.41 2.93 4.89
C GLY A 61 11.70 3.51 5.50
N GLY A 62 12.64 2.64 5.88
CA GLY A 62 13.97 3.02 6.36
C GLY A 62 14.85 3.66 5.27
N ALA A 63 14.82 3.10 4.07
CA ALA A 63 15.54 3.64 2.92
C ALA A 63 14.99 5.02 2.50
N LEU A 64 13.67 5.17 2.46
CA LEU A 64 13.00 6.44 2.18
C LEU A 64 13.32 7.49 3.24
N HIS A 65 13.36 7.11 4.52
CA HIS A 65 13.82 8.01 5.59
C HIS A 65 15.23 8.54 5.31
N ARG A 66 16.17 7.67 4.95
CA ARG A 66 17.54 8.06 4.62
C ARG A 66 17.58 8.99 3.40
N LEU A 67 16.88 8.62 2.32
CA LEU A 67 16.81 9.42 1.11
C LEU A 67 16.29 10.84 1.38
N LEU A 68 15.20 10.98 2.14
CA LEU A 68 14.63 12.27 2.49
C LEU A 68 15.59 13.09 3.37
N ARG A 69 16.21 12.46 4.35
CA ARG A 69 17.21 13.10 5.21
C ARG A 69 18.43 13.60 4.41
N ASP A 70 18.94 12.78 3.50
CA ASP A 70 20.10 13.14 2.67
C ASP A 70 19.78 14.31 1.72
N ARG A 71 18.49 14.45 1.37
CA ARG A 71 17.94 15.62 0.65
C ARG A 71 17.61 16.81 1.54
N ARG A 72 17.91 16.73 2.83
CA ARG A 72 17.60 17.76 3.85
C ARG A 72 16.09 18.03 4.00
N GLU A 73 15.27 17.04 3.70
CA GLU A 73 13.81 17.13 3.87
C GLU A 73 13.38 16.81 5.29
N ALA A 74 12.36 17.53 5.78
CA ALA A 74 11.79 17.26 7.08
C ALA A 74 11.09 15.88 7.09
N THR A 75 11.52 14.98 7.97
CA THR A 75 10.96 13.62 8.09
C THR A 75 10.15 13.40 9.37
N ARG A 76 10.17 14.34 10.33
CA ARG A 76 9.51 14.18 11.62
C ARG A 76 8.00 13.97 11.45
N GLY A 77 7.48 12.84 11.97
CA GLY A 77 6.07 12.49 11.89
C GLY A 77 5.54 12.23 10.48
N ARG A 78 6.41 12.20 9.46
CA ARG A 78 6.00 12.03 8.07
C ARG A 78 5.73 10.57 7.75
N THR A 79 4.69 10.34 6.98
CA THR A 79 4.38 9.08 6.31
C THR A 79 4.37 9.28 4.80
N LEU A 80 4.55 8.21 4.05
CA LEU A 80 4.34 8.15 2.61
C LEU A 80 3.35 7.04 2.32
N ARG A 81 2.32 7.35 1.54
CA ARG A 81 1.35 6.35 1.13
C ARG A 81 1.90 5.50 -0.01
N VAL A 82 1.96 4.20 0.23
CA VAL A 82 2.41 3.21 -0.75
C VAL A 82 1.24 2.40 -1.25
N MET A 83 1.20 2.16 -2.54
CA MET A 83 0.34 1.16 -3.13
C MET A 83 1.09 -0.17 -3.19
N VAL A 84 0.51 -1.20 -2.60
CA VAL A 84 1.03 -2.58 -2.59
C VAL A 84 0.02 -3.45 -3.32
N PRO A 85 0.39 -4.11 -4.43
CA PRO A 85 -0.49 -5.07 -5.07
C PRO A 85 -0.60 -6.32 -4.18
N VAL A 86 -1.84 -6.73 -3.86
CA VAL A 86 -2.11 -7.94 -3.08
C VAL A 86 -2.98 -8.90 -3.89
N SER A 87 -2.64 -10.19 -3.86
CA SER A 87 -3.45 -11.21 -4.47
C SER A 87 -4.70 -11.44 -3.64
N VAL A 88 -5.88 -11.29 -4.27
CA VAL A 88 -7.16 -11.59 -3.67
C VAL A 88 -7.56 -13.00 -4.09
N GLN A 89 -7.31 -13.98 -3.22
CA GLN A 89 -7.83 -15.34 -3.39
C GLN A 89 -9.23 -15.41 -2.79
N GLY A 90 -10.24 -15.64 -3.63
CA GLY A 90 -11.59 -15.84 -3.16
C GLY A 90 -12.55 -16.19 -4.31
N GLY A 91 -13.09 -17.40 -4.29
CA GLY A 91 -14.14 -17.87 -5.18
C GLY A 91 -13.81 -19.20 -5.86
N ARG A 92 -14.83 -20.08 -5.99
CA ARG A 92 -14.74 -21.43 -6.59
C ARG A 92 -14.32 -21.48 -8.06
N ASP A 93 -14.13 -20.34 -8.72
CA ASP A 93 -13.66 -20.23 -10.10
C ASP A 93 -12.22 -19.71 -10.16
N ALA A 94 -11.26 -20.59 -9.86
CA ALA A 94 -9.83 -20.34 -10.00
C ALA A 94 -9.35 -20.22 -11.47
N SER A 95 -10.26 -20.27 -12.46
CA SER A 95 -9.93 -20.32 -13.87
C SER A 95 -9.73 -18.97 -14.58
N LEU A 96 -9.96 -17.85 -13.93
CA LEU A 96 -9.88 -16.53 -14.56
C LEU A 96 -8.87 -15.59 -13.86
N GLY A 97 -7.59 -15.84 -14.11
CA GLY A 97 -6.54 -14.81 -13.96
C GLY A 97 -6.17 -14.42 -12.51
N ASN A 98 -4.97 -13.89 -12.36
CA ASN A 98 -4.45 -13.32 -11.12
C ASN A 98 -5.31 -12.10 -10.71
N ARG A 99 -6.19 -12.28 -9.74
CA ARG A 99 -6.97 -11.16 -9.16
C ARG A 99 -6.08 -10.41 -8.19
N VAL A 100 -5.59 -9.26 -8.62
CA VAL A 100 -4.75 -8.37 -7.82
C VAL A 100 -5.57 -7.15 -7.44
N ALA A 101 -5.64 -6.83 -6.16
CA ALA A 101 -6.25 -5.60 -5.66
C ALA A 101 -5.15 -4.64 -5.15
N PRO A 102 -5.28 -3.33 -5.40
CA PRO A 102 -4.39 -2.35 -4.81
C PRO A 102 -4.70 -2.18 -3.33
N ALA A 103 -3.69 -2.31 -2.50
CA ALA A 103 -3.75 -2.01 -1.08
C ALA A 103 -2.93 -0.74 -0.80
N PHE A 104 -3.42 0.14 0.09
CA PHE A 104 -2.76 1.39 0.41
C PHE A 104 -2.31 1.38 1.87
N ILE A 105 -1.03 1.66 2.10
CA ILE A 105 -0.41 1.62 3.42
C ILE A 105 0.39 2.91 3.60
N ASP A 106 0.22 3.57 4.74
CA ASP A 106 1.01 4.73 5.12
C ASP A 106 2.29 4.28 5.81
N LEU A 107 3.41 4.29 5.07
CA LEU A 107 4.73 3.91 5.59
C LEU A 107 5.33 5.03 6.43
N PRO A 108 5.76 4.75 7.66
CA PRO A 108 6.45 5.72 8.49
C PRO A 108 7.88 5.97 7.96
N VAL A 109 8.11 7.18 7.46
CA VAL A 109 9.43 7.65 7.01
C VAL A 109 10.06 8.64 8.00
N GLY A 110 9.44 8.81 9.16
CA GLY A 110 10.00 9.59 10.27
C GLY A 110 11.23 8.94 10.91
N ALA A 111 11.95 9.70 11.74
CA ALA A 111 13.06 9.19 12.51
C ALA A 111 12.57 8.22 13.59
N MET A 112 12.90 6.95 13.43
CA MET A 112 12.60 5.91 14.42
C MET A 112 13.52 4.69 14.21
N GLY A 113 13.71 3.90 15.26
CA GLY A 113 14.44 2.66 15.19
C GLY A 113 13.73 1.59 14.34
N PRO A 114 14.48 0.64 13.77
CA PRO A 114 13.94 -0.36 12.84
C PRO A 114 12.87 -1.25 13.49
N LYS A 115 13.03 -1.65 14.76
CA LYS A 115 12.03 -2.47 15.48
C LYS A 115 10.70 -1.73 15.64
N ARG A 116 10.75 -0.42 15.98
CA ARG A 116 9.55 0.40 16.10
C ARG A 116 8.88 0.60 14.75
N ARG A 117 9.67 0.81 13.68
CA ARG A 117 9.13 0.93 12.33
C ARG A 117 8.42 -0.36 11.92
N LEU A 118 9.00 -1.52 12.18
CA LEU A 118 8.36 -2.80 11.90
C LEU A 118 7.03 -2.96 12.67
N ALA A 119 6.99 -2.56 13.94
CA ALA A 119 5.75 -2.63 14.72
C ALA A 119 4.63 -1.78 14.10
N VAL A 120 4.93 -0.54 13.71
CA VAL A 120 3.95 0.35 13.05
C VAL A 120 3.52 -0.20 11.69
N VAL A 121 4.44 -0.72 10.89
CA VAL A 121 4.11 -1.34 9.60
C VAL A 121 3.19 -2.55 9.80
N ARG A 122 3.49 -3.42 10.75
CA ARG A 122 2.66 -4.60 11.06
C ARG A 122 1.25 -4.23 11.48
N GLU A 123 1.10 -3.20 12.30
CA GLU A 123 -0.21 -2.70 12.71
C GLU A 123 -1.02 -2.26 11.48
N GLY A 124 -0.41 -1.46 10.60
CA GLY A 124 -1.05 -0.99 9.37
C GLY A 124 -1.42 -2.13 8.41
N THR A 125 -0.54 -3.12 8.22
CA THR A 125 -0.81 -4.26 7.34
C THR A 125 -1.85 -5.22 7.92
N SER A 126 -1.91 -5.40 9.23
CA SER A 126 -2.94 -6.21 9.90
C SER A 126 -4.31 -5.58 9.77
N TYR A 127 -4.42 -4.28 10.05
CA TYR A 127 -5.67 -3.53 9.86
C TYR A 127 -6.18 -3.61 8.41
N LEU A 128 -5.27 -3.49 7.44
CA LEU A 128 -5.62 -3.62 6.02
C LEU A 128 -6.16 -5.02 5.70
N LYS A 129 -5.50 -6.08 6.18
CA LYS A 129 -5.96 -7.47 5.97
C LYS A 129 -7.35 -7.70 6.56
N GLU A 130 -7.58 -7.25 7.78
CA GLU A 130 -8.88 -7.36 8.44
C GLU A 130 -9.97 -6.60 7.66
N SER A 131 -9.66 -5.38 7.20
CA SER A 131 -10.58 -4.58 6.39
C SER A 131 -10.88 -5.24 5.04
N MET A 132 -9.89 -5.83 4.37
CA MET A 132 -10.08 -6.55 3.11
C MET A 132 -10.85 -7.86 3.29
N MET A 133 -10.66 -8.57 4.40
CA MET A 133 -11.42 -9.78 4.73
C MET A 133 -12.87 -9.46 5.09
N ALA A 134 -13.13 -8.31 5.73
CA ALA A 134 -14.48 -7.84 6.04
C ALA A 134 -15.24 -7.35 4.78
N MET A 135 -14.52 -6.92 3.74
CA MET A 135 -15.08 -6.66 2.42
C MET A 135 -15.16 -7.99 1.67
N SER A 136 -16.25 -8.75 1.87
CA SER A 136 -16.45 -10.02 1.18
C SER A 136 -16.34 -9.83 -0.34
N ALA A 137 -15.84 -10.86 -1.05
CA ALA A 137 -15.72 -10.85 -2.51
C ALA A 137 -17.04 -10.46 -3.19
N ASP A 138 -18.18 -10.80 -2.58
CA ASP A 138 -19.52 -10.45 -3.03
C ASP A 138 -19.81 -8.94 -3.00
N ALA A 139 -19.24 -8.19 -2.05
CA ALA A 139 -19.39 -6.73 -2.02
C ALA A 139 -18.64 -6.03 -3.17
N ILE A 140 -17.48 -6.56 -3.55
CA ILE A 140 -16.69 -6.03 -4.66
C ILE A 140 -17.33 -6.40 -6.02
N ILE A 141 -17.86 -7.61 -6.14
CA ILE A 141 -18.56 -8.09 -7.33
C ILE A 141 -19.93 -7.38 -7.47
N GLY A 142 -20.66 -7.19 -6.35
CA GLY A 142 -21.94 -6.49 -6.35
C GLY A 142 -21.84 -5.03 -6.77
N LEU A 143 -20.78 -4.33 -6.42
CA LEU A 143 -20.53 -2.96 -6.88
C LEU A 143 -20.24 -2.88 -8.39
N GLY A 144 -19.59 -3.91 -8.97
CA GLY A 144 -19.29 -3.97 -10.40
C GLY A 144 -20.49 -4.41 -11.26
N ALA A 145 -21.36 -5.28 -10.74
CA ALA A 145 -22.48 -5.86 -11.48
C ALA A 145 -23.71 -4.95 -11.60
N TYR A 146 -23.89 -4.01 -10.64
CA TYR A 146 -25.06 -3.13 -10.58
C TYR A 146 -24.75 -1.65 -10.87
N ALA A 147 -23.48 -1.27 -11.05
CA ALA A 147 -23.13 0.09 -11.38
C ALA A 147 -23.39 0.35 -12.87
N PRO A 148 -24.18 1.38 -13.26
CA PRO A 148 -24.26 1.79 -14.66
C PRO A 148 -22.87 2.03 -15.21
N GLY A 149 -22.58 1.52 -16.44
CA GLY A 149 -21.24 1.57 -17.03
C GLY A 149 -20.59 2.94 -17.05
N GLY A 150 -21.39 4.02 -17.09
CA GLY A 150 -20.95 5.40 -16.96
C GLY A 150 -20.39 5.74 -15.56
N LEU A 151 -20.93 5.16 -14.49
CA LEU A 151 -20.46 5.38 -13.12
C LEU A 151 -19.15 4.67 -12.86
N LEU A 152 -18.99 3.46 -13.41
CA LEU A 152 -17.74 2.70 -13.34
C LEU A 152 -16.61 3.40 -14.09
N ALA A 153 -16.90 3.92 -15.29
CA ALA A 153 -15.96 4.70 -16.08
C ALA A 153 -15.61 6.05 -15.41
N ALA A 154 -16.56 6.70 -14.76
CA ALA A 154 -16.30 7.93 -13.99
C ALA A 154 -15.47 7.64 -12.74
N ALA A 155 -15.77 6.57 -12.01
CA ALA A 155 -14.98 6.15 -10.85
C ALA A 155 -13.55 5.74 -11.26
N ALA A 156 -13.37 5.02 -12.36
CA ALA A 156 -12.05 4.67 -12.90
C ALA A 156 -11.26 5.91 -13.35
N ARG A 157 -11.92 6.89 -13.98
CA ARG A 157 -11.29 8.18 -14.35
C ARG A 157 -10.93 9.02 -13.12
N LEU A 158 -11.75 9.01 -12.10
CA LEU A 158 -11.46 9.70 -10.83
C LEU A 158 -10.29 9.01 -10.12
N ALA A 159 -10.29 7.68 -10.06
CA ALA A 159 -9.19 6.89 -9.50
C ALA A 159 -7.88 7.05 -10.28
N SER A 160 -7.93 7.24 -11.60
CA SER A 160 -6.72 7.45 -12.42
C SER A 160 -6.17 8.90 -12.35
N ARG A 161 -6.99 9.87 -11.94
CA ARG A 161 -6.61 11.29 -11.85
C ARG A 161 -6.20 11.72 -10.44
N GLY A 162 -6.52 10.95 -9.42
CA GLY A 162 -6.21 11.29 -8.03
C GLY A 162 -4.79 10.85 -7.64
N PRO A 163 -4.05 11.67 -6.91
CA PRO A 163 -2.78 11.27 -6.32
C PRO A 163 -3.05 10.41 -5.08
N TRP A 164 -3.45 9.14 -5.28
CA TRP A 164 -3.83 8.25 -4.18
C TRP A 164 -2.65 7.71 -3.39
N PHE A 165 -1.46 7.67 -4.00
CA PHE A 165 -0.23 7.16 -3.39
C PHE A 165 0.99 7.95 -3.87
N ASN A 166 2.08 7.89 -3.11
CA ASN A 166 3.34 8.53 -3.44
C ASN A 166 4.27 7.59 -4.23
N LEU A 167 4.16 6.28 -4.00
CA LEU A 167 4.99 5.26 -4.67
C LEU A 167 4.30 3.88 -4.66
N VAL A 168 4.84 2.99 -5.46
CA VAL A 168 4.41 1.58 -5.52
C VAL A 168 5.51 0.71 -4.92
N VAL A 169 5.12 -0.25 -4.08
CA VAL A 169 6.01 -1.32 -3.61
C VAL A 169 5.38 -2.64 -3.99
N SER A 170 6.03 -3.37 -4.88
CA SER A 170 5.62 -4.70 -5.32
C SER A 170 6.68 -5.72 -4.95
N ASN A 171 6.28 -6.91 -4.56
CA ASN A 171 7.12 -8.08 -4.34
C ASN A 171 6.62 -9.28 -5.15
#